data_40f96318d3a27a6c30ba7d26c0b5c829
#
_entry.id   40f96318d3a27a6c30ba7d26c0b5c829
#
_cell.length_a   1.000
_cell.length_b   1.000
_cell.length_c   1.000
_cell.angle_alpha   90.00
_cell.angle_beta   90.00
_cell.angle_gamma   90.00
#
_symmetry.space_group_name_H-M   'P 1'
#
loop_
_entity.id
_entity.type
_entity.pdbx_description
1 polymer ?
#
loop_
_entity_poly.entity_id
_entity_poly.type
_entity_poly.pdbx_seq_one_letter_code
_entity_poly.pdbx_strand_id
1 'polypeptide(L)'
;YDVTNEYADYDRNADEIARYDKKRRGQELTFSRKTNNEYVSNYLTLKNRDDIYKGAVDGYSTQYYEDSWGNNSDYDSRYDGPKYDGEYRRKKNFGLTRSIGVARVYDSRDNIYDPHEGKRNAYTIEYAGLGGDFDFTKYSVDYRYYYRQGAENVIAVQLGAGYASGNMPLSQRFSMGGSETLRGYKDDQFKGNSMLKGTVEYRMPIVKKVQGVLFVDSGYAWDKDRETAFDLGELKYSYGVGLRINSPLGPVKLDYGYGDQGGRFHFSFGGQF
;
A
#
# COMPACT_ATOMS: atom_id res chain seq x y z
N TYR A 1 -3.18 8.06 17.88
CA TYR A 1 -3.59 8.86 16.71
C TYR A 1 -5.11 8.98 16.62
N ASP A 2 -5.56 10.08 16.08
CA ASP A 2 -6.97 10.38 15.76
C ASP A 2 -6.96 11.27 14.52
N VAL A 3 -7.30 10.70 13.34
CA VAL A 3 -7.15 11.37 12.04
C VAL A 3 -8.40 11.12 11.20
N THR A 4 -8.92 12.15 10.56
CA THR A 4 -9.99 12.04 9.57
C THR A 4 -9.44 12.46 8.21
N ASN A 5 -9.59 11.59 7.22
CA ASN A 5 -9.16 11.83 5.85
C ASN A 5 -10.22 11.33 4.87
N GLU A 6 -10.21 11.92 3.69
CA GLU A 6 -10.99 11.46 2.54
C GLU A 6 -10.33 10.23 1.91
N TYR A 7 -11.17 9.27 1.52
CA TYR A 7 -10.76 8.03 0.86
C TYR A 7 -11.65 7.75 -0.33
N ALA A 8 -11.09 7.05 -1.32
CA ALA A 8 -11.84 6.52 -2.45
C ALA A 8 -11.63 5.01 -2.52
N ASP A 9 -12.69 4.29 -2.86
CA ASP A 9 -12.65 2.88 -3.20
C ASP A 9 -12.96 2.71 -4.68
N TYR A 10 -12.31 1.76 -5.32
CA TYR A 10 -12.39 1.52 -6.76
C TYR A 10 -12.82 0.09 -7.04
N ASP A 11 -13.52 -0.12 -8.15
CA ASP A 11 -13.83 -1.44 -8.68
C ASP A 11 -12.61 -2.06 -9.39
N ARG A 12 -12.79 -3.25 -10.00
CA ARG A 12 -11.72 -3.94 -10.74
C ARG A 12 -11.29 -3.22 -12.02
N ASN A 13 -12.16 -2.38 -12.59
CA ASN A 13 -11.89 -1.58 -13.77
C ASN A 13 -11.24 -0.24 -13.41
N ALA A 14 -10.99 -0.01 -12.11
CA ALA A 14 -10.50 1.25 -11.56
C ALA A 14 -11.51 2.41 -11.66
N ASP A 15 -12.78 2.10 -11.78
CA ASP A 15 -13.85 3.08 -11.64
C ASP A 15 -14.11 3.34 -10.16
N GLU A 16 -14.28 4.61 -9.80
CA GLU A 16 -14.54 5.00 -8.42
C GLU A 16 -15.97 4.62 -8.03
N ILE A 17 -16.09 3.77 -7.01
CA ILE A 17 -17.37 3.26 -6.51
C ILE A 17 -17.86 3.97 -5.25
N ALA A 18 -16.94 4.55 -4.47
CA ALA A 18 -17.27 5.32 -3.28
C ALA A 18 -16.18 6.35 -2.97
N ARG A 19 -16.60 7.53 -2.49
CA ARG A 19 -15.72 8.54 -1.91
C ARG A 19 -16.32 9.02 -0.59
N TYR A 20 -15.55 8.92 0.47
CA TYR A 20 -16.06 9.10 1.82
C TYR A 20 -15.00 9.59 2.79
N ASP A 21 -15.46 10.22 3.86
CA ASP A 21 -14.63 10.54 5.01
C ASP A 21 -14.53 9.34 5.95
N LYS A 22 -13.31 8.98 6.30
CA LYS A 22 -13.00 7.96 7.28
C LYS A 22 -12.20 8.54 8.43
N LYS A 23 -12.73 8.36 9.64
CA LYS A 23 -11.99 8.63 10.87
C LYS A 23 -11.26 7.38 11.32
N ARG A 24 -9.97 7.51 11.49
CA ARG A 24 -9.13 6.46 12.09
C ARG A 24 -8.62 6.90 13.43
N ARG A 25 -8.91 6.15 14.46
CA ARG A 25 -8.38 6.38 15.80
C ARG A 25 -7.76 5.10 16.35
N GLY A 26 -6.76 5.24 17.22
CA GLY A 26 -6.17 4.06 17.84
C GLY A 26 -4.86 4.33 18.54
N GLN A 27 -4.29 3.23 18.98
CA GLN A 27 -3.00 3.17 19.68
C GLN A 27 -2.15 2.08 19.05
N GLU A 28 -0.87 2.37 18.91
CA GLU A 28 0.11 1.40 18.44
C GLU A 28 1.36 1.49 19.32
N LEU A 29 1.78 0.33 19.83
CA LEU A 29 2.99 0.20 20.62
C LEU A 29 3.93 -0.75 19.90
N THR A 30 5.11 -0.27 19.56
CA THR A 30 6.12 -1.06 18.88
C THR A 30 7.37 -1.18 19.76
N PHE A 31 7.74 -2.40 20.07
CA PHE A 31 8.98 -2.75 20.75
C PHE A 31 9.98 -3.26 19.71
N SER A 32 11.19 -2.76 19.75
CA SER A 32 12.27 -3.20 18.87
C SER A 32 13.46 -3.71 19.64
N ARG A 33 14.10 -4.75 19.10
CA ARG A 33 15.33 -5.31 19.67
C ARG A 33 16.29 -5.66 18.54
N LYS A 34 17.49 -5.12 18.59
CA LYS A 34 18.61 -5.58 17.76
C LYS A 34 19.04 -6.96 18.19
N THR A 35 19.51 -7.77 17.26
CA THR A 35 20.15 -9.06 17.51
C THR A 35 21.66 -8.90 17.69
N ASN A 36 22.39 -10.01 17.84
CA ASN A 36 23.85 -10.00 17.83
C ASN A 36 24.44 -9.61 16.46
N ASN A 37 23.63 -9.70 15.39
CA ASN A 37 23.97 -9.16 14.08
C ASN A 37 23.48 -7.72 14.03
N GLU A 38 24.40 -6.76 13.82
CA GLU A 38 24.09 -5.31 13.80
C GLU A 38 23.07 -4.89 12.75
N TYR A 39 22.95 -5.68 11.66
CA TYR A 39 22.01 -5.43 10.56
C TYR A 39 20.61 -6.00 10.84
N VAL A 40 20.41 -6.79 11.90
CA VAL A 40 19.14 -7.49 12.15
C VAL A 40 18.41 -6.93 13.34
N SER A 41 17.18 -6.49 13.14
CA SER A 41 16.26 -6.05 14.17
C SER A 41 14.96 -6.85 14.13
N ASN A 42 14.43 -7.18 15.32
CA ASN A 42 13.12 -7.77 15.49
C ASN A 42 12.18 -6.73 16.10
N TYR A 43 10.92 -6.77 15.69
CA TYR A 43 9.87 -5.85 16.13
C TYR A 43 8.68 -6.66 16.62
N LEU A 44 8.07 -6.18 17.70
CA LEU A 44 6.78 -6.63 18.21
C LEU A 44 5.86 -5.42 18.24
N THR A 45 4.73 -5.47 17.55
CA THR A 45 3.77 -4.39 17.48
C THR A 45 2.44 -4.84 18.05
N LEU A 46 1.88 -4.08 18.99
CA LEU A 46 0.52 -4.22 19.50
C LEU A 46 -0.30 -3.06 18.92
N LYS A 47 -1.42 -3.37 18.31
CA LYS A 47 -2.25 -2.38 17.63
C LYS A 47 -3.70 -2.50 18.05
N ASN A 48 -4.30 -1.36 18.38
CA ASN A 48 -5.72 -1.18 18.62
C ASN A 48 -6.18 -0.05 17.69
N ARG A 49 -6.93 -0.38 16.65
CA ARG A 49 -7.32 0.53 15.58
C ARG A 49 -8.81 0.44 15.31
N ASP A 50 -9.47 1.58 15.29
CA ASP A 50 -10.87 1.72 14.97
C ASP A 50 -11.01 2.62 13.73
N ASP A 51 -11.50 2.04 12.64
CA ASP A 51 -11.82 2.74 11.39
C ASP A 51 -13.33 3.03 11.37
N ILE A 52 -13.72 4.30 11.35
CA ILE A 52 -15.11 4.76 11.46
C ILE A 52 -15.51 5.46 10.18
N TYR A 53 -16.58 5.00 9.55
CA TYR A 53 -17.22 5.70 8.43
C TYR A 53 -17.89 6.99 8.92
N LYS A 54 -17.68 8.11 8.23
CA LYS A 54 -18.20 9.43 8.60
C LYS A 54 -19.24 9.99 7.64
N GLY A 55 -19.42 9.37 6.50
CA GLY A 55 -20.34 9.81 5.47
C GLY A 55 -19.65 9.98 4.12
N ALA A 56 -20.45 10.05 3.07
CA ALA A 56 -19.94 10.33 1.75
C ALA A 56 -19.52 11.80 1.60
N VAL A 57 -18.56 12.03 0.72
CA VAL A 57 -18.15 13.38 0.34
C VAL A 57 -19.19 13.97 -0.60
N ASP A 58 -19.58 15.22 -0.39
CA ASP A 58 -20.57 15.93 -1.21
C ASP A 58 -20.22 15.91 -2.69
N GLY A 59 -21.23 15.62 -3.53
CA GLY A 59 -21.08 15.56 -4.99
C GLY A 59 -20.54 14.25 -5.55
N TYR A 60 -20.25 13.26 -4.71
CA TYR A 60 -19.83 11.92 -5.12
C TYR A 60 -20.91 10.88 -4.87
N SER A 61 -20.84 9.75 -5.59
CA SER A 61 -21.81 8.66 -5.39
C SER A 61 -21.72 8.11 -3.98
N THR A 62 -22.81 8.17 -3.27
CA THR A 62 -22.95 7.74 -1.88
C THR A 62 -23.42 6.31 -1.76
N GLN A 63 -23.89 5.76 -2.88
CA GLN A 63 -24.70 4.56 -2.92
C GLN A 63 -23.99 3.34 -2.33
N TYR A 64 -22.72 3.15 -2.55
CA TYR A 64 -22.01 1.94 -2.12
C TYR A 64 -22.08 1.68 -0.61
N TYR A 65 -22.00 2.73 0.21
CA TYR A 65 -22.05 2.61 1.68
C TYR A 65 -23.36 3.10 2.31
N GLU A 66 -24.23 3.79 1.57
CA GLU A 66 -25.41 4.45 2.13
C GLU A 66 -26.75 3.91 1.64
N ASP A 67 -26.77 3.13 0.56
CA ASP A 67 -28.04 2.58 0.05
C ASP A 67 -28.68 1.60 1.03
N SER A 68 -29.97 1.82 1.23
CA SER A 68 -30.86 0.87 1.86
C SER A 68 -31.41 -0.11 0.82
N TRP A 69 -31.74 -1.31 1.27
CA TRP A 69 -32.28 -2.39 0.47
C TRP A 69 -33.30 -1.94 -0.60
N GLY A 70 -33.08 -2.32 -1.83
CA GLY A 70 -34.16 -2.59 -2.78
C GLY A 70 -34.17 -1.80 -4.09
N ASN A 71 -33.31 -0.81 -4.33
CA ASN A 71 -33.46 0.03 -5.53
C ASN A 71 -32.21 0.20 -6.40
N ASN A 72 -31.18 -0.60 -6.26
CA ASN A 72 -29.98 -0.38 -7.06
C ASN A 72 -29.87 -1.37 -8.22
N SER A 73 -30.19 -0.87 -9.43
CA SER A 73 -29.99 -1.57 -10.70
C SER A 73 -28.52 -1.57 -11.18
N ASP A 74 -27.66 -0.69 -10.62
CA ASP A 74 -26.26 -0.52 -11.02
C ASP A 74 -25.27 -1.28 -10.12
N TYR A 75 -25.77 -2.33 -9.50
CA TYR A 75 -25.05 -3.15 -8.58
C TYR A 75 -23.93 -3.96 -9.26
N ASP A 76 -22.70 -3.81 -8.84
CA ASP A 76 -21.58 -4.65 -9.28
C ASP A 76 -21.54 -5.97 -8.49
N SER A 77 -22.20 -7.01 -9.05
CA SER A 77 -22.23 -8.36 -8.49
C SER A 77 -20.84 -8.99 -8.25
N ARG A 78 -19.79 -8.39 -8.79
CA ARG A 78 -18.40 -8.87 -8.66
C ARG A 78 -17.80 -8.63 -7.27
N TYR A 79 -18.35 -7.70 -6.49
CA TYR A 79 -17.79 -7.37 -5.18
C TYR A 79 -18.43 -8.09 -4.00
N ASP A 80 -19.75 -8.07 -3.87
CA ASP A 80 -20.39 -8.61 -2.67
C ASP A 80 -21.69 -9.40 -2.93
N GLY A 81 -22.12 -9.56 -4.20
CA GLY A 81 -23.41 -10.21 -4.54
C GLY A 81 -24.63 -9.34 -4.20
N PRO A 82 -25.81 -9.60 -4.78
CA PRO A 82 -27.00 -8.73 -4.71
C PRO A 82 -27.68 -8.64 -3.34
N LYS A 83 -27.09 -9.18 -2.30
CA LYS A 83 -27.74 -9.35 -0.98
C LYS A 83 -27.32 -8.31 0.06
N TYR A 84 -26.35 -7.43 -0.24
CA TYR A 84 -25.74 -6.62 0.79
C TYR A 84 -25.98 -5.13 0.56
N ASP A 85 -26.67 -4.51 1.52
CA ASP A 85 -26.90 -3.07 1.58
C ASP A 85 -25.66 -2.31 2.13
N GLY A 86 -25.74 -0.98 2.14
CA GLY A 86 -24.68 -0.13 2.64
C GLY A 86 -24.34 -0.38 4.11
N GLU A 87 -25.30 -0.78 4.96
CA GLU A 87 -25.05 -1.12 6.36
C GLU A 87 -24.16 -2.35 6.49
N TYR A 88 -24.42 -3.39 5.72
CA TYR A 88 -23.58 -4.58 5.70
C TYR A 88 -22.16 -4.24 5.24
N ARG A 89 -22.03 -3.44 4.16
CA ARG A 89 -20.72 -3.04 3.66
C ARG A 89 -19.94 -2.18 4.66
N ARG A 90 -20.63 -1.29 5.38
CA ARG A 90 -20.00 -0.54 6.48
C ARG A 90 -19.51 -1.45 7.59
N LYS A 91 -20.32 -2.40 8.06
CA LYS A 91 -19.92 -3.39 9.09
C LYS A 91 -18.75 -4.26 8.64
N LYS A 92 -18.67 -4.59 7.35
CA LYS A 92 -17.59 -5.40 6.78
C LYS A 92 -16.27 -4.64 6.65
N ASN A 93 -16.31 -3.32 6.50
CA ASN A 93 -15.14 -2.52 6.16
C ASN A 93 -14.72 -1.51 7.23
N PHE A 94 -15.56 -1.22 8.19
CA PHE A 94 -15.30 -0.29 9.28
C PHE A 94 -15.58 -0.94 10.62
N GLY A 95 -14.72 -0.65 11.61
CA GLY A 95 -14.85 -1.18 12.95
C GLY A 95 -13.47 -1.34 13.62
N LEU A 96 -13.51 -2.03 14.74
CA LEU A 96 -12.38 -2.21 15.63
C LEU A 96 -11.52 -3.41 15.22
N THR A 97 -10.24 -3.17 15.06
CA THR A 97 -9.20 -4.20 14.87
C THR A 97 -8.23 -4.17 16.03
N ARG A 98 -8.00 -5.32 16.66
CA ARG A 98 -6.94 -5.53 17.64
C ARG A 98 -6.00 -6.59 17.14
N SER A 99 -4.73 -6.25 17.01
CA SER A 99 -3.75 -7.14 16.42
C SER A 99 -2.41 -7.13 17.14
N ILE A 100 -1.68 -8.22 16.94
CA ILE A 100 -0.28 -8.37 17.30
C ILE A 100 0.51 -8.66 16.03
N GLY A 101 1.59 -7.93 15.83
CA GLY A 101 2.48 -8.09 14.70
C GLY A 101 3.90 -8.41 15.13
N VAL A 102 4.56 -9.26 14.37
CA VAL A 102 6.00 -9.49 14.50
C VAL A 102 6.67 -9.19 13.17
N ALA A 103 7.82 -8.54 13.23
CA ALA A 103 8.62 -8.31 12.03
C ALA A 103 10.10 -8.58 12.31
N ARG A 104 10.78 -9.09 11.28
CA ARG A 104 12.22 -9.22 11.25
C ARG A 104 12.76 -8.46 10.06
N VAL A 105 13.67 -7.53 10.34
CA VAL A 105 14.28 -6.66 9.33
C VAL A 105 15.78 -6.88 9.34
N TYR A 106 16.32 -7.19 8.17
CA TYR A 106 17.75 -7.10 7.86
C TYR A 106 17.95 -5.81 7.05
N ASP A 107 18.84 -4.92 7.49
CA ASP A 107 19.11 -3.65 6.82
C ASP A 107 20.62 -3.35 6.85
N SER A 108 21.29 -3.50 5.69
CA SER A 108 22.70 -3.20 5.49
C SER A 108 22.91 -2.06 4.51
N ARG A 109 21.91 -1.19 4.32
CA ARG A 109 22.05 -0.01 3.47
C ARG A 109 23.07 0.94 4.05
N ASP A 110 23.87 1.55 3.18
CA ASP A 110 24.85 2.60 3.54
C ASP A 110 24.16 3.87 4.06
N ASN A 111 23.00 4.18 3.53
CA ASN A 111 22.15 5.31 3.96
C ASN A 111 20.67 4.90 3.97
N ILE A 112 19.95 5.29 5.01
CA ILE A 112 18.52 4.96 5.16
C ILE A 112 17.64 5.79 4.21
N TYR A 113 18.04 7.05 3.96
CA TYR A 113 17.23 8.00 3.19
C TYR A 113 17.59 8.04 1.69
N ASP A 114 18.86 7.83 1.36
CA ASP A 114 19.38 7.84 0.00
C ASP A 114 20.41 6.72 -0.16
N PRO A 115 19.94 5.46 -0.23
CA PRO A 115 20.83 4.32 -0.30
C PRO A 115 21.46 4.18 -1.68
N HIS A 116 22.78 3.98 -1.69
CA HIS A 116 23.57 3.73 -2.88
C HIS A 116 24.00 2.27 -2.99
N GLU A 117 24.15 1.59 -1.85
CA GLU A 117 24.52 0.17 -1.80
C GLU A 117 23.93 -0.53 -0.58
N GLY A 118 23.92 -1.86 -0.65
CA GLY A 118 23.38 -2.71 0.42
C GLY A 118 21.98 -3.23 0.10
N LYS A 119 21.35 -3.80 1.13
CA LYS A 119 20.02 -4.40 0.99
C LYS A 119 19.19 -4.25 2.24
N ARG A 120 17.87 -4.28 2.06
CA ARG A 120 16.91 -4.33 3.14
C ARG A 120 15.88 -5.43 2.86
N ASN A 121 15.72 -6.36 3.81
CA ASN A 121 14.72 -7.42 3.74
C ASN A 121 13.84 -7.32 4.98
N ALA A 122 12.53 -7.25 4.79
CA ALA A 122 11.57 -7.25 5.89
C ALA A 122 10.58 -8.40 5.71
N TYR A 123 10.33 -9.12 6.80
CA TYR A 123 9.33 -10.18 6.91
C TYR A 123 8.39 -9.78 8.03
N THR A 124 7.10 -9.74 7.76
CA THR A 124 6.09 -9.32 8.73
C THR A 124 4.95 -10.32 8.77
N ILE A 125 4.51 -10.63 9.99
CA ILE A 125 3.29 -11.40 10.25
C ILE A 125 2.45 -10.57 11.23
N GLU A 126 1.19 -10.35 10.90
CA GLU A 126 0.21 -9.68 11.77
C GLU A 126 -1.00 -10.60 11.95
N TYR A 127 -1.37 -10.84 13.20
CA TYR A 127 -2.58 -11.56 13.58
C TYR A 127 -3.54 -10.59 14.24
N ALA A 128 -4.72 -10.45 13.67
CA ALA A 128 -5.89 -9.77 14.24
C ALA A 128 -6.90 -10.82 14.68
N GLY A 129 -7.63 -10.56 15.77
CA GLY A 129 -8.56 -11.51 16.40
C GLY A 129 -8.49 -11.46 17.92
N LEU A 130 -7.84 -10.43 18.48
CA LEU A 130 -7.68 -10.20 19.92
C LEU A 130 -8.89 -9.46 20.52
N GLY A 131 -10.10 -9.77 20.04
CA GLY A 131 -11.34 -9.12 20.44
C GLY A 131 -11.54 -7.78 19.70
N GLY A 132 -12.28 -7.78 18.64
CA GLY A 132 -12.62 -6.69 17.74
C GLY A 132 -13.64 -7.22 16.74
N ASP A 133 -13.89 -6.45 15.69
CA ASP A 133 -14.86 -6.83 14.66
C ASP A 133 -14.23 -7.67 13.55
N PHE A 134 -12.90 -7.75 13.49
CA PHE A 134 -12.14 -8.41 12.43
C PHE A 134 -11.17 -9.44 12.97
N ASP A 135 -11.05 -10.54 12.21
CA ASP A 135 -10.10 -11.62 12.47
C ASP A 135 -9.40 -12.01 11.16
N PHE A 136 -8.09 -11.81 11.10
CA PHE A 136 -7.28 -12.17 9.95
C PHE A 136 -5.83 -12.41 10.33
N THR A 137 -5.10 -13.10 9.45
CA THR A 137 -3.64 -13.17 9.52
C THR A 137 -3.06 -12.65 8.22
N LYS A 138 -2.13 -11.69 8.34
CA LYS A 138 -1.49 -11.00 7.22
C LYS A 138 0.00 -11.28 7.20
N TYR A 139 0.53 -11.72 6.07
CA TYR A 139 1.94 -12.00 5.82
C TYR A 139 2.45 -11.04 4.76
N SER A 140 3.66 -10.49 4.95
CA SER A 140 4.31 -9.71 3.90
C SER A 140 5.82 -9.87 3.89
N VAL A 141 6.37 -9.75 2.70
CA VAL A 141 7.81 -9.74 2.43
C VAL A 141 8.12 -8.51 1.58
N ASP A 142 9.15 -7.77 1.95
CA ASP A 142 9.69 -6.65 1.18
C ASP A 142 11.20 -6.83 1.07
N TYR A 143 11.69 -6.96 -0.14
CA TYR A 143 13.10 -7.09 -0.48
C TYR A 143 13.53 -5.88 -1.27
N ARG A 144 14.63 -5.22 -0.86
CA ARG A 144 15.23 -4.08 -1.54
C ARG A 144 16.72 -4.30 -1.69
N TYR A 145 17.23 -4.00 -2.87
CA TYR A 145 18.64 -4.12 -3.19
C TYR A 145 19.12 -2.87 -3.92
N TYR A 146 20.26 -2.37 -3.51
CA TYR A 146 20.89 -1.18 -4.06
C TYR A 146 22.28 -1.53 -4.52
N TYR A 147 22.56 -1.23 -5.76
CA TYR A 147 23.84 -1.49 -6.40
C TYR A 147 24.40 -0.19 -6.97
N ARG A 148 25.54 0.21 -6.46
CA ARG A 148 26.30 1.36 -6.96
C ARG A 148 26.95 1.00 -8.29
N GLN A 149 26.62 1.74 -9.34
CA GLN A 149 27.17 1.58 -10.68
C GLN A 149 28.10 2.76 -10.98
N GLY A 150 29.41 2.50 -11.08
CA GLY A 150 30.39 3.56 -11.27
C GLY A 150 30.55 4.46 -10.04
N ALA A 151 30.77 5.75 -10.27
CA ALA A 151 31.08 6.69 -9.19
C ALA A 151 29.84 7.07 -8.36
N GLU A 152 28.69 7.30 -8.99
CA GLU A 152 27.54 7.92 -8.32
C GLU A 152 26.16 7.41 -8.79
N ASN A 153 26.10 6.58 -9.86
CA ASN A 153 24.82 6.01 -10.30
C ASN A 153 24.42 4.83 -9.42
N VAL A 154 23.11 4.61 -9.30
CA VAL A 154 22.55 3.52 -8.50
C VAL A 154 21.48 2.78 -9.28
N ILE A 155 21.56 1.46 -9.26
CA ILE A 155 20.44 0.58 -9.63
C ILE A 155 19.77 0.14 -8.35
N ALA A 156 18.50 0.48 -8.19
CA ALA A 156 17.69 0.06 -7.05
C ALA A 156 16.60 -0.90 -7.53
N VAL A 157 16.43 -2.00 -6.79
CA VAL A 157 15.41 -3.03 -7.07
C VAL A 157 14.58 -3.23 -5.81
N GLN A 158 13.26 -3.24 -5.95
CA GLN A 158 12.33 -3.65 -4.90
C GLN A 158 11.44 -4.78 -5.41
N LEU A 159 11.26 -5.78 -4.56
CA LEU A 159 10.29 -6.86 -4.75
C LEU A 159 9.46 -7.00 -3.48
N GLY A 160 8.16 -7.11 -3.63
CA GLY A 160 7.26 -7.29 -2.50
C GLY A 160 6.18 -8.32 -2.80
N ALA A 161 5.82 -9.09 -1.79
CA ALA A 161 4.69 -10.01 -1.84
C ALA A 161 3.93 -9.97 -0.52
N GLY A 162 2.63 -10.16 -0.60
CA GLY A 162 1.77 -10.22 0.57
C GLY A 162 0.58 -11.15 0.36
N TYR A 163 0.13 -11.74 1.47
CA TYR A 163 -1.05 -12.58 1.53
C TYR A 163 -1.75 -12.39 2.88
N ALA A 164 -3.06 -12.34 2.87
CA ALA A 164 -3.85 -12.36 4.08
C ALA A 164 -5.01 -13.36 3.96
N SER A 165 -5.37 -13.97 5.08
CA SER A 165 -6.51 -14.88 5.21
C SER A 165 -7.40 -14.43 6.36
N GLY A 166 -8.70 -14.76 6.31
CA GLY A 166 -9.68 -14.39 7.31
C GLY A 166 -10.49 -13.15 6.93
N ASN A 167 -11.25 -12.62 7.89
CA ASN A 167 -12.14 -11.49 7.69
C ASN A 167 -11.38 -10.16 7.85
N MET A 168 -10.73 -9.72 6.77
CA MET A 168 -9.94 -8.49 6.74
C MET A 168 -10.75 -7.34 6.10
N PRO A 169 -10.89 -6.18 6.77
CA PRO A 169 -11.61 -5.04 6.22
C PRO A 169 -10.87 -4.44 5.02
N LEU A 170 -11.62 -3.87 4.08
CA LEU A 170 -11.07 -3.28 2.85
C LEU A 170 -9.96 -2.26 3.12
N SER A 171 -10.10 -1.47 4.19
CA SER A 171 -9.13 -0.46 4.59
C SER A 171 -7.77 -1.01 5.08
N GLN A 172 -7.66 -2.32 5.30
CA GLN A 172 -6.44 -3.00 5.75
C GLN A 172 -5.90 -4.00 4.72
N ARG A 173 -6.59 -4.18 3.60
CA ARG A 173 -6.10 -4.99 2.49
C ARG A 173 -4.81 -4.41 1.93
N PHE A 174 -4.08 -5.24 1.20
CA PHE A 174 -2.96 -4.73 0.41
C PHE A 174 -3.49 -3.80 -0.67
N SER A 175 -2.79 -2.70 -0.91
CA SER A 175 -3.15 -1.74 -1.94
C SER A 175 -1.99 -1.50 -2.88
N MET A 176 -2.33 -1.26 -4.13
CA MET A 176 -1.42 -0.94 -5.22
C MET A 176 -1.93 0.27 -5.98
N GLY A 177 -1.02 1.09 -6.43
CA GLY A 177 -1.25 2.40 -7.03
C GLY A 177 -0.65 3.52 -6.20
N GLY A 178 -0.23 4.60 -6.85
CA GLY A 178 0.38 5.76 -6.20
C GLY A 178 1.90 5.70 -6.10
N SER A 179 2.45 6.73 -5.49
CA SER A 179 3.89 7.04 -5.47
C SER A 179 4.79 5.95 -4.89
N GLU A 180 4.28 5.11 -3.98
CA GLU A 180 5.10 4.15 -3.21
C GLU A 180 4.98 2.71 -3.71
N THR A 181 4.08 2.45 -4.68
CA THR A 181 3.82 1.08 -5.12
C THR A 181 3.79 0.90 -6.63
N LEU A 182 2.95 1.65 -7.34
CA LEU A 182 2.76 1.55 -8.78
C LEU A 182 2.46 2.94 -9.34
N ARG A 183 3.49 3.66 -9.72
CA ARG A 183 3.38 5.04 -10.25
C ARG A 183 2.66 5.03 -11.61
N GLY A 184 1.94 6.11 -11.93
CA GLY A 184 1.08 6.17 -13.12
C GLY A 184 -0.37 5.73 -12.88
N TYR A 185 -0.66 5.17 -11.70
CA TYR A 185 -2.01 4.80 -11.26
C TYR A 185 -2.46 5.68 -10.08
N LYS A 186 -3.77 5.72 -9.82
CA LYS A 186 -4.34 6.42 -8.65
C LYS A 186 -3.86 5.77 -7.35
N ASP A 187 -3.80 6.55 -6.29
CA ASP A 187 -3.46 6.02 -4.96
C ASP A 187 -4.49 4.96 -4.54
N ASP A 188 -4.00 3.82 -4.02
CA ASP A 188 -4.82 2.70 -3.54
C ASP A 188 -5.83 2.15 -4.54
N GLN A 189 -5.55 2.28 -5.84
CA GLN A 189 -6.47 1.92 -6.93
C GLN A 189 -6.84 0.44 -6.94
N PHE A 190 -5.89 -0.44 -6.66
CA PHE A 190 -6.10 -1.88 -6.62
C PHE A 190 -5.98 -2.36 -5.18
N LYS A 191 -6.98 -3.10 -4.68
CA LYS A 191 -7.00 -3.63 -3.32
C LYS A 191 -7.29 -5.13 -3.33
N GLY A 192 -6.65 -5.86 -2.42
CA GLY A 192 -6.87 -7.31 -2.30
C GLY A 192 -6.24 -7.92 -1.06
N ASN A 193 -6.57 -9.19 -0.80
CA ASN A 193 -5.94 -9.97 0.26
C ASN A 193 -4.58 -10.55 -0.15
N SER A 194 -4.21 -10.40 -1.41
CA SER A 194 -2.94 -10.82 -1.97
C SER A 194 -2.32 -9.69 -2.79
N MET A 195 -0.99 -9.60 -2.84
CA MET A 195 -0.30 -8.64 -3.69
C MET A 195 1.05 -9.15 -4.18
N LEU A 196 1.45 -8.67 -5.35
CA LEU A 196 2.83 -8.70 -5.83
C LEU A 196 3.21 -7.31 -6.31
N LYS A 197 4.46 -6.91 -6.06
CA LYS A 197 5.04 -5.68 -6.59
C LYS A 197 6.50 -5.86 -6.95
N GLY A 198 6.93 -5.14 -7.96
CA GLY A 198 8.33 -5.04 -8.36
C GLY A 198 8.62 -3.64 -8.90
N THR A 199 9.76 -3.08 -8.52
CA THR A 199 10.25 -1.79 -9.02
C THR A 199 11.72 -1.92 -9.35
N VAL A 200 12.11 -1.34 -10.49
CA VAL A 200 13.52 -1.12 -10.83
C VAL A 200 13.70 0.36 -11.11
N GLU A 201 14.66 0.97 -10.42
CA GLU A 201 15.05 2.36 -10.65
C GLU A 201 16.51 2.46 -11.07
N TYR A 202 16.79 3.30 -12.04
CA TYR A 202 18.13 3.80 -12.34
C TYR A 202 18.21 5.25 -11.91
N ARG A 203 19.05 5.51 -10.92
CA ARG A 203 19.27 6.84 -10.33
C ARG A 203 20.62 7.40 -10.80
N MET A 204 20.60 8.65 -11.25
CA MET A 204 21.80 9.34 -11.73
C MET A 204 21.87 10.76 -11.14
N PRO A 205 23.02 11.22 -10.66
CA PRO A 205 23.16 12.58 -10.18
C PRO A 205 23.04 13.56 -11.36
N ILE A 206 22.28 14.64 -11.18
CA ILE A 206 22.17 15.74 -12.15
C ILE A 206 23.03 16.91 -11.66
N VAL A 207 22.75 17.33 -10.43
CA VAL A 207 23.54 18.36 -9.72
C VAL A 207 23.59 17.99 -8.24
N LYS A 208 24.39 18.72 -7.46
CA LYS A 208 24.49 18.48 -6.01
C LYS A 208 23.13 18.42 -5.36
N LYS A 209 22.83 17.33 -4.64
CA LYS A 209 21.54 17.04 -3.96
C LYS A 209 20.34 16.77 -4.88
N VAL A 210 20.52 16.69 -6.19
CA VAL A 210 19.44 16.36 -7.13
C VAL A 210 19.84 15.18 -7.99
N GLN A 211 19.02 14.15 -7.96
CA GLN A 211 19.16 12.95 -8.78
C GLN A 211 18.00 12.86 -9.77
N GLY A 212 18.30 12.49 -11.01
CA GLY A 212 17.32 12.01 -11.96
C GLY A 212 17.07 10.53 -11.77
N VAL A 213 15.85 10.10 -12.04
CA VAL A 213 15.44 8.70 -11.91
C VAL A 213 14.71 8.26 -13.16
N LEU A 214 15.08 7.10 -13.69
CA LEU A 214 14.28 6.35 -14.64
C LEU A 214 13.74 5.12 -13.89
N PHE A 215 12.47 4.77 -14.10
CA PHE A 215 11.89 3.64 -13.39
C PHE A 215 10.93 2.81 -14.24
N VAL A 216 10.80 1.57 -13.82
CA VAL A 216 9.75 0.65 -14.24
C VAL A 216 9.15 0.03 -12.99
N ASP A 217 7.82 0.12 -12.87
CA ASP A 217 7.05 -0.52 -11.82
C ASP A 217 6.17 -1.62 -12.42
N SER A 218 5.94 -2.68 -11.65
CA SER A 218 4.98 -3.72 -11.97
C SER A 218 4.32 -4.19 -10.68
N GLY A 219 3.03 -4.46 -10.73
CA GLY A 219 2.36 -5.04 -9.57
C GLY A 219 0.84 -5.09 -9.72
N TYR A 220 0.24 -5.77 -8.77
CA TYR A 220 -1.21 -5.90 -8.65
C TYR A 220 -1.59 -6.35 -7.23
N ALA A 221 -2.80 -5.98 -6.80
CA ALA A 221 -3.43 -6.52 -5.61
C ALA A 221 -4.79 -7.14 -5.98
N TRP A 222 -5.05 -8.36 -5.48
CA TRP A 222 -6.23 -9.15 -5.85
C TRP A 222 -6.77 -9.94 -4.65
N ASP A 223 -8.03 -10.39 -4.75
CA ASP A 223 -8.63 -11.30 -3.78
C ASP A 223 -8.50 -12.75 -4.24
N LYS A 224 -7.77 -13.56 -3.47
CA LYS A 224 -7.54 -14.99 -3.76
C LYS A 224 -8.80 -15.86 -3.53
N ASP A 225 -9.75 -15.40 -2.71
CA ASP A 225 -10.93 -16.19 -2.32
C ASP A 225 -12.01 -16.26 -3.41
N ARG A 226 -11.79 -15.59 -4.54
CA ARG A 226 -12.63 -15.70 -5.73
C ARG A 226 -11.90 -16.59 -6.73
N GLU A 227 -12.45 -17.71 -7.04
CA GLU A 227 -12.15 -18.84 -7.95
C GLU A 227 -11.08 -18.69 -9.07
N THR A 228 -10.39 -17.60 -9.17
CA THR A 228 -9.36 -17.36 -10.18
C THR A 228 -7.97 -17.50 -9.58
N ALA A 229 -7.25 -18.49 -10.08
CA ALA A 229 -5.79 -18.52 -9.91
C ALA A 229 -5.22 -17.17 -10.39
N PHE A 230 -4.22 -16.63 -9.66
CA PHE A 230 -3.50 -15.45 -10.10
C PHE A 230 -2.94 -15.65 -11.51
N ASP A 231 -3.33 -14.79 -12.44
CA ASP A 231 -2.78 -14.74 -13.78
C ASP A 231 -1.70 -13.65 -13.84
N LEU A 232 -0.48 -14.02 -14.23
CA LEU A 232 0.60 -13.05 -14.47
C LEU A 232 0.22 -11.99 -15.51
N GLY A 233 -0.73 -12.28 -16.40
CA GLY A 233 -1.28 -11.34 -17.37
C GLY A 233 -2.08 -10.19 -16.73
N GLU A 234 -2.53 -10.32 -15.47
CA GLU A 234 -3.23 -9.25 -14.75
C GLU A 234 -2.28 -8.22 -14.12
N LEU A 235 -0.96 -8.50 -14.09
CA LEU A 235 0.01 -7.53 -13.60
C LEU A 235 -0.08 -6.23 -14.39
N LYS A 236 -0.16 -5.14 -13.65
CA LYS A 236 -0.09 -3.79 -14.20
C LYS A 236 1.36 -3.34 -14.28
N TYR A 237 1.66 -2.58 -15.30
CA TYR A 237 3.00 -2.04 -15.57
C TYR A 237 2.94 -0.54 -15.74
N SER A 238 3.99 0.12 -15.29
CA SER A 238 4.22 1.52 -15.59
C SER A 238 5.71 1.80 -15.73
N TYR A 239 6.02 2.87 -16.42
CA TYR A 239 7.37 3.39 -16.55
C TYR A 239 7.34 4.91 -16.42
N GLY A 240 8.49 5.49 -16.11
CA GLY A 240 8.51 6.92 -15.95
C GLY A 240 9.85 7.49 -15.60
N VAL A 241 9.80 8.79 -15.32
CA VAL A 241 10.96 9.59 -14.93
C VAL A 241 10.66 10.31 -13.63
N GLY A 242 11.70 10.62 -12.88
CA GLY A 242 11.54 11.30 -11.61
C GLY A 242 12.74 12.13 -11.21
N LEU A 243 12.53 12.93 -10.18
CA LEU A 243 13.57 13.70 -9.50
C LEU A 243 13.57 13.34 -8.01
N ARG A 244 14.75 13.24 -7.45
CA ARG A 244 14.99 13.09 -6.02
C ARG A 244 15.79 14.31 -5.56
N ILE A 245 15.24 15.07 -4.62
CA ILE A 245 15.86 16.29 -4.09
C ILE A 245 16.15 16.05 -2.62
N ASN A 246 17.43 15.93 -2.26
CA ASN A 246 17.84 15.70 -0.88
C ASN A 246 17.72 16.99 -0.07
N SER A 247 16.76 17.02 0.85
CA SER A 247 16.50 18.14 1.76
C SER A 247 16.86 17.78 3.21
N PRO A 248 17.05 18.77 4.10
CA PRO A 248 17.28 18.52 5.52
C PRO A 248 16.13 17.76 6.23
N LEU A 249 14.93 17.79 5.67
CA LEU A 249 13.73 17.11 6.18
C LEU A 249 13.54 15.72 5.56
N GLY A 250 14.46 15.27 4.71
CA GLY A 250 14.37 14.03 3.94
C GLY A 250 14.25 14.28 2.44
N PRO A 251 14.37 13.24 1.63
CA PRO A 251 14.25 13.36 0.17
C PRO A 251 12.83 13.73 -0.25
N VAL A 252 12.74 14.69 -1.17
CA VAL A 252 11.52 15.03 -1.91
C VAL A 252 11.55 14.28 -3.22
N LYS A 253 10.48 13.57 -3.53
CA LYS A 253 10.33 12.79 -4.77
C LYS A 253 9.26 13.43 -5.65
N LEU A 254 9.61 13.65 -6.91
CA LEU A 254 8.70 14.10 -7.96
C LEU A 254 8.78 13.08 -9.10
N ASP A 255 7.72 12.35 -9.32
CA ASP A 255 7.69 11.30 -10.34
C ASP A 255 6.56 11.56 -11.35
N TYR A 256 6.83 11.31 -12.62
CA TYR A 256 5.84 11.19 -13.66
C TYR A 256 5.85 9.76 -14.18
N GLY A 257 4.79 9.02 -13.85
CA GLY A 257 4.60 7.63 -14.27
C GLY A 257 3.54 7.53 -15.36
N TYR A 258 3.75 6.63 -16.32
CA TYR A 258 2.82 6.33 -17.39
C TYR A 258 2.42 4.85 -17.34
N GLY A 259 1.13 4.58 -17.11
CA GLY A 259 0.52 3.26 -17.09
C GLY A 259 -0.52 3.10 -18.21
N ASP A 260 -1.31 2.03 -18.14
CA ASP A 260 -2.37 1.74 -19.13
C ASP A 260 -3.50 2.80 -19.17
N GLN A 261 -3.67 3.57 -18.10
CA GLN A 261 -4.66 4.64 -17.96
C GLN A 261 -4.10 6.05 -18.22
N GLY A 262 -2.89 6.14 -18.77
CA GLY A 262 -2.21 7.40 -19.05
C GLY A 262 -1.18 7.81 -18.01
N GLY A 263 -0.75 9.08 -18.10
CA GLY A 263 0.31 9.62 -17.26
C GLY A 263 -0.21 10.30 -16.00
N ARG A 264 0.55 10.16 -14.89
CA ARG A 264 0.25 10.82 -13.60
C ARG A 264 1.50 11.37 -12.96
N PHE A 265 1.35 12.55 -12.36
CA PHE A 265 2.35 13.10 -11.47
C PHE A 265 2.13 12.58 -10.04
N HIS A 266 3.23 12.24 -9.39
CA HIS A 266 3.27 11.84 -7.99
C HIS A 266 4.26 12.71 -7.24
N PHE A 267 3.86 13.11 -6.05
CA PHE A 267 4.70 13.85 -5.12
C PHE A 267 4.74 13.08 -3.79
N SER A 268 5.93 12.87 -3.26
CA SER A 268 6.07 12.28 -1.94
C SER A 268 7.28 12.79 -1.17
N PHE A 269 7.20 12.67 0.15
CA PHE A 269 8.28 12.95 1.07
C PHE A 269 8.80 11.68 1.72
N GLY A 270 10.10 11.64 1.97
CA GLY A 270 10.73 10.54 2.68
C GLY A 270 11.32 9.48 1.76
N GLY A 271 12.16 8.63 2.33
CA GLY A 271 12.90 7.62 1.62
C GLY A 271 12.42 6.22 1.99
N GLN A 272 11.37 5.71 1.35
CA GLN A 272 11.09 4.29 1.52
C GLN A 272 11.76 3.44 0.44
N PHE A 273 11.87 3.98 -0.77
CA PHE A 273 12.58 3.31 -1.87
C PHE A 273 13.31 4.32 -2.72
#